data_82255b8074a067740d3176f6155438fd
#
_entry.id   82255b8074a067740d3176f6155438fd
#
_cell.length_a   1.000
_cell.length_b   1.000
_cell.length_c   1.000
_cell.angle_alpha   90.00
_cell.angle_beta   90.00
_cell.angle_gamma   90.00
#
_symmetry.space_group_name_H-M   'P 1'
#
loop_
_entity.id
_entity.type
_entity.pdbx_description
1 polymer ?
#
loop_
_entity_poly.entity_id
_entity_poly.type
_entity_poly.pdbx_seq_one_letter_code
_entity_poly.pdbx_strand_id
1 'polypeptide(L)'
;MLAIQPDYAQLMGLKVGVFGPWLASDGSEARYESRAFIAGDGAPEDPATGSLNAGIARWLLATGEAPDRYVISQGTAIGRAGRLRVERVGDALWIGGDCVTCIEGRVTL
;
A
#
# COMPACT_ATOMS: atom_id res chain seq x y z
N MET A 1 -12.42 4.63 -6.80
CA MET A 1 -11.71 3.63 -5.98
C MET A 1 -11.95 3.84 -4.48
N LEU A 2 -11.85 5.06 -3.94
CA LEU A 2 -12.14 5.35 -2.51
C LEU A 2 -13.59 5.06 -2.09
N ALA A 3 -14.54 5.15 -3.01
CA ALA A 3 -15.96 4.89 -2.75
C ALA A 3 -16.35 3.40 -2.75
N ILE A 4 -15.42 2.48 -3.00
CA ILE A 4 -15.69 1.05 -2.95
C ILE A 4 -16.11 0.66 -1.53
N GLN A 5 -17.26 0.00 -1.41
CA GLN A 5 -17.77 -0.59 -0.17
C GLN A 5 -17.69 -2.13 -0.30
N PRO A 6 -16.66 -2.75 0.26
CA PRO A 6 -16.50 -4.20 0.12
C PRO A 6 -17.57 -4.95 0.92
N ASP A 7 -18.12 -6.01 0.34
CA ASP A 7 -18.94 -6.97 1.07
C ASP A 7 -18.02 -8.00 1.74
N TYR A 8 -17.66 -7.73 2.98
CA TYR A 8 -16.74 -8.59 3.74
C TYR A 8 -17.28 -10.00 3.98
N ALA A 9 -18.59 -10.21 3.96
CA ALA A 9 -19.16 -11.56 4.10
C ALA A 9 -18.83 -12.42 2.88
N GLN A 10 -18.83 -11.83 1.69
CA GLN A 10 -18.42 -12.52 0.46
C GLN A 10 -16.89 -12.65 0.31
N LEU A 11 -16.13 -11.82 1.01
CA LEU A 11 -14.66 -11.84 0.98
C LEU A 11 -14.03 -12.77 2.03
N MET A 12 -14.82 -13.46 2.85
CA MET A 12 -14.29 -14.32 3.92
C MET A 12 -13.25 -15.31 3.40
N GLY A 13 -12.07 -15.28 4.04
CA GLY A 13 -10.93 -16.11 3.66
C GLY A 13 -10.11 -15.58 2.47
N LEU A 14 -10.51 -14.45 1.88
CA LEU A 14 -9.76 -13.81 0.80
C LEU A 14 -9.00 -12.59 1.32
N LYS A 15 -7.85 -12.34 0.70
CA LYS A 15 -7.09 -11.08 0.84
C LYS A 15 -7.12 -10.39 -0.51
N VAL A 16 -7.82 -9.26 -0.59
CA VAL A 16 -8.06 -8.55 -1.85
C VAL A 16 -7.42 -7.18 -1.80
N GLY A 17 -6.53 -6.90 -2.76
CA GLY A 17 -5.96 -5.58 -2.97
C GLY A 17 -6.58 -4.92 -4.19
N VAL A 18 -6.88 -3.64 -4.08
CA VAL A 18 -7.26 -2.78 -5.21
C VAL A 18 -6.38 -1.54 -5.21
N PHE A 19 -6.13 -0.99 -6.39
CA PHE A 19 -5.38 0.26 -6.52
C PHE A 19 -5.86 1.06 -7.71
N GLY A 20 -5.55 2.36 -7.70
CA GLY A 20 -5.85 3.27 -8.81
C GLY A 20 -4.99 4.54 -8.73
N PRO A 21 -4.80 5.22 -9.86
CA PRO A 21 -4.01 6.45 -9.89
C PRO A 21 -4.76 7.61 -9.21
N TRP A 22 -4.00 8.49 -8.57
CA TRP A 22 -4.45 9.83 -8.28
C TRP A 22 -4.38 10.69 -9.53
N LEU A 23 -5.35 11.56 -9.72
CA LEU A 23 -5.30 12.55 -10.80
C LEU A 23 -4.46 13.75 -10.34
N ALA A 24 -3.85 14.46 -11.29
CA ALA A 24 -3.09 15.67 -10.97
C ALA A 24 -3.96 16.75 -10.29
N SER A 25 -5.26 16.77 -10.60
CA SER A 25 -6.25 17.66 -9.98
C SER A 25 -6.54 17.37 -8.51
N ASP A 26 -6.20 16.16 -8.02
CA ASP A 26 -6.48 15.74 -6.64
C ASP A 26 -5.50 16.34 -5.63
N GLY A 27 -4.38 16.92 -6.12
CA GLY A 27 -3.34 17.55 -5.27
C GLY A 27 -2.60 16.57 -4.36
N SER A 28 -2.67 15.26 -4.64
CA SER A 28 -1.98 14.23 -3.88
C SER A 28 -0.49 14.19 -4.23
N GLU A 29 0.37 14.04 -3.21
CA GLU A 29 1.78 13.71 -3.41
C GLU A 29 2.00 12.26 -3.88
N ALA A 30 1.01 11.38 -3.59
CA ALA A 30 1.04 10.00 -4.01
C ALA A 30 0.59 9.86 -5.46
N ARG A 31 1.25 8.95 -6.17
CA ARG A 31 0.89 8.61 -7.56
C ARG A 31 -0.32 7.68 -7.63
N TYR A 32 -0.42 6.77 -6.67
CA TYR A 32 -1.50 5.78 -6.59
C TYR A 32 -2.07 5.75 -5.17
N GLU A 33 -3.34 5.39 -5.06
CA GLU A 33 -3.94 4.89 -3.82
C GLU A 33 -4.09 3.39 -3.92
N SER A 34 -3.78 2.67 -2.86
CA SER A 34 -4.08 1.25 -2.71
C SER A 34 -5.02 1.02 -1.53
N ARG A 35 -5.80 -0.06 -1.58
CA ARG A 35 -6.63 -0.52 -0.46
C ARG A 35 -6.48 -2.01 -0.32
N ALA A 36 -6.34 -2.50 0.92
CA ALA A 36 -6.18 -3.90 1.24
C ALA A 36 -7.33 -4.38 2.13
N PHE A 37 -8.19 -5.23 1.59
CA PHE A 37 -9.32 -5.82 2.31
C PHE A 37 -8.93 -7.19 2.86
N ILE A 38 -9.02 -7.35 4.20
CA ILE A 38 -8.57 -8.54 4.93
C ILE A 38 -9.76 -9.08 5.72
N ALA A 39 -10.68 -9.75 5.05
CA ALA A 39 -11.85 -10.28 5.72
C ALA A 39 -11.47 -11.41 6.70
N GLY A 40 -11.82 -11.25 7.97
CA GLY A 40 -11.65 -12.28 9.01
C GLY A 40 -10.53 -12.04 10.02
N ASP A 41 -9.65 -11.06 9.83
CA ASP A 41 -8.49 -10.83 10.71
C ASP A 41 -8.68 -9.63 11.69
N GLY A 42 -9.93 -9.34 12.07
CA GLY A 42 -10.24 -8.32 13.10
C GLY A 42 -10.26 -6.86 12.60
N ALA A 43 -9.40 -6.50 11.66
CA ALA A 43 -9.44 -5.22 10.97
C ALA A 43 -9.82 -5.46 9.50
N PRO A 44 -10.98 -5.01 9.03
CA PRO A 44 -11.46 -5.34 7.68
C PRO A 44 -10.62 -4.72 6.56
N GLU A 45 -9.93 -3.63 6.83
CA GLU A 45 -9.03 -2.95 5.88
C GLU A 45 -7.72 -2.56 6.55
N ASP A 46 -6.59 -2.94 5.94
CA ASP A 46 -5.25 -2.62 6.45
C ASP A 46 -4.80 -1.23 5.98
N PRO A 47 -4.32 -0.36 6.90
CA PRO A 47 -3.90 1.00 6.57
C PRO A 47 -2.56 1.12 5.82
N ALA A 48 -1.72 0.08 5.83
CA ALA A 48 -0.44 0.10 5.12
C ALA A 48 0.11 -1.33 4.92
N THR A 49 0.03 -1.84 3.70
CA THR A 49 0.36 -3.23 3.37
C THR A 49 1.59 -3.29 2.47
N GLY A 50 2.76 -3.53 3.06
CA GLY A 50 4.02 -3.59 2.32
C GLY A 50 4.03 -4.67 1.23
N SER A 51 3.55 -5.87 1.54
CA SER A 51 3.54 -7.01 0.61
C SER A 51 2.62 -6.79 -0.60
N LEU A 52 1.42 -6.22 -0.40
CA LEU A 52 0.53 -5.86 -1.49
C LEU A 52 1.20 -4.84 -2.42
N ASN A 53 1.73 -3.77 -1.84
CA ASN A 53 2.32 -2.69 -2.61
C ASN A 53 3.63 -3.10 -3.30
N ALA A 54 4.37 -4.06 -2.74
CA ALA A 54 5.51 -4.68 -3.41
C ALA A 54 5.08 -5.45 -4.68
N GLY A 55 3.99 -6.20 -4.60
CA GLY A 55 3.41 -6.90 -5.75
C GLY A 55 2.94 -5.94 -6.84
N ILE A 56 2.18 -4.91 -6.46
CA ILE A 56 1.70 -3.86 -7.39
C ILE A 56 2.90 -3.16 -8.04
N ALA A 57 3.89 -2.74 -7.25
CA ALA A 57 5.07 -2.03 -7.76
C ALA A 57 5.86 -2.88 -8.77
N ARG A 58 6.03 -4.16 -8.47
CA ARG A 58 6.71 -5.08 -9.37
C ARG A 58 5.99 -5.20 -10.72
N TRP A 59 4.68 -5.29 -10.69
CA TRP A 59 3.87 -5.34 -11.90
C TRP A 59 3.93 -4.03 -12.69
N LEU A 60 3.70 -2.87 -12.06
CA LEU A 60 3.73 -1.56 -12.72
C LEU A 60 5.09 -1.24 -13.35
N LEU A 61 6.18 -1.61 -12.68
CA LEU A 61 7.53 -1.43 -13.23
C LEU A 61 7.81 -2.37 -14.40
N ALA A 62 7.31 -3.60 -14.36
CA ALA A 62 7.47 -4.56 -15.44
C ALA A 62 6.70 -4.17 -16.70
N THR A 63 5.55 -3.48 -16.56
CA THR A 63 4.73 -2.97 -17.66
C THR A 63 5.13 -1.56 -18.12
N GLY A 64 6.07 -0.91 -17.42
CA GLY A 64 6.50 0.45 -17.74
C GLY A 64 5.48 1.53 -17.35
N GLU A 65 4.50 1.21 -16.52
CA GLU A 65 3.42 2.12 -16.12
C GLU A 65 3.79 3.04 -14.95
N ALA A 66 4.87 2.74 -14.22
CA ALA A 66 5.35 3.55 -13.13
C ALA A 66 6.82 3.95 -13.30
N PRO A 67 7.22 5.13 -12.79
CA PRO A 67 8.64 5.52 -12.73
C PRO A 67 9.38 4.71 -11.66
N ASP A 68 10.72 4.80 -11.65
CA ASP A 68 11.56 4.09 -10.69
C ASP A 68 11.36 4.53 -9.23
N ARG A 69 10.80 5.73 -9.02
CA ARG A 69 10.51 6.29 -7.69
C ARG A 69 9.13 6.90 -7.66
N TYR A 70 8.33 6.52 -6.69
CA TYR A 70 7.01 7.12 -6.44
C TYR A 70 6.49 6.78 -5.05
N VAL A 71 5.38 7.44 -4.67
CA VAL A 71 4.69 7.21 -3.41
C VAL A 71 3.34 6.58 -3.70
N ILE A 72 2.96 5.63 -2.86
CA ILE A 72 1.61 5.07 -2.78
C ILE A 72 1.00 5.53 -1.47
N SER A 73 -0.20 6.06 -1.52
CA SER A 73 -1.03 6.26 -0.33
C SER A 73 -1.90 5.03 -0.05
N GLN A 74 -2.19 4.78 1.22
CA GLN A 74 -3.08 3.70 1.64
C GLN A 74 -3.79 4.09 2.93
N GLY A 75 -5.03 3.64 3.09
CA GLY A 75 -5.82 3.89 4.28
C GLY A 75 -6.64 5.18 4.25
N THR A 76 -6.63 5.93 3.16
CA THR A 76 -7.38 7.19 3.03
C THR A 76 -8.88 7.00 3.32
N ALA A 77 -9.49 5.92 2.80
CA ALA A 77 -10.90 5.63 2.98
C ALA A 77 -11.29 5.31 4.44
N ILE A 78 -10.33 4.91 5.27
CA ILE A 78 -10.51 4.61 6.71
C ILE A 78 -9.89 5.68 7.62
N GLY A 79 -9.63 6.89 7.07
CA GLY A 79 -9.10 8.02 7.83
C GLY A 79 -7.63 7.87 8.27
N ARG A 80 -6.85 7.04 7.58
CA ARG A 80 -5.42 6.85 7.85
C ARG A 80 -4.58 7.48 6.73
N ALA A 81 -3.35 7.80 7.04
CA ALA A 81 -2.43 8.48 6.14
C ALA A 81 -1.17 7.62 5.84
N GLY A 82 -1.40 6.36 5.49
CA GLY A 82 -0.31 5.47 5.09
C GLY A 82 0.41 6.01 3.86
N ARG A 83 1.75 5.97 3.90
CA ARG A 83 2.62 6.38 2.80
C ARG A 83 3.70 5.34 2.61
N LEU A 84 3.68 4.71 1.43
CA LEU A 84 4.69 3.73 1.06
C LEU A 84 5.52 4.32 -0.08
N ARG A 85 6.83 4.33 0.11
CA ARG A 85 7.79 4.78 -0.91
C ARG A 85 8.26 3.58 -1.70
N VAL A 86 8.16 3.69 -3.00
CA VAL A 86 8.66 2.68 -3.95
C VAL A 86 9.92 3.23 -4.60
N GLU A 87 10.96 2.43 -4.63
CA GLU A 87 12.21 2.77 -5.29
C GLU A 87 12.82 1.53 -5.97
N ARG A 88 13.10 1.65 -7.26
CA ARG A 88 13.88 0.66 -8.00
C ARG A 88 15.33 1.16 -8.13
N VAL A 89 16.28 0.32 -7.70
CA VAL A 89 17.72 0.56 -7.84
C VAL A 89 18.34 -0.65 -8.52
N GLY A 90 18.67 -0.54 -9.79
CA GLY A 90 19.07 -1.67 -10.61
C GLY A 90 17.96 -2.73 -10.66
N ASP A 91 18.27 -3.95 -10.26
CA ASP A 91 17.30 -5.06 -10.20
C ASP A 91 16.56 -5.16 -8.85
N ALA A 92 16.95 -4.35 -7.87
CA ALA A 92 16.33 -4.35 -6.55
C ALA A 92 15.12 -3.42 -6.50
N LEU A 93 14.04 -3.92 -5.89
CA LEU A 93 12.83 -3.15 -5.60
C LEU A 93 12.72 -2.95 -4.09
N TRP A 94 12.72 -1.69 -3.67
CA TRP A 94 12.60 -1.29 -2.27
C TRP A 94 11.21 -0.72 -1.99
N ILE A 95 10.61 -1.22 -0.91
CA ILE A 95 9.38 -0.67 -0.35
C ILE A 95 9.72 -0.14 1.04
N GLY A 96 9.50 1.14 1.27
CA GLY A 96 9.82 1.81 2.52
C GLY A 96 8.66 2.66 3.03
N GLY A 97 8.80 3.11 4.26
CA GLY A 97 7.87 4.03 4.93
C GLY A 97 8.56 4.76 6.06
N ASP A 98 7.88 5.75 6.65
CA ASP A 98 8.37 6.45 7.82
C ASP A 98 8.24 5.57 9.06
N CYS A 99 9.24 5.62 9.93
CA CYS A 99 9.29 4.89 11.18
C CYS A 99 9.51 5.85 12.35
N VAL A 100 8.87 5.53 13.46
CA VAL A 100 9.13 6.19 14.76
C VAL A 100 9.68 5.15 15.72
N THR A 101 10.92 5.32 16.17
CA THR A 101 11.55 4.41 17.14
C THR A 101 10.93 4.66 18.50
N CYS A 102 10.15 3.69 18.99
CA CYS A 102 9.54 3.76 20.33
C CYS A 102 10.31 2.95 21.37
N ILE A 103 10.97 1.86 20.95
CA ILE A 103 11.76 0.99 21.82
C ILE A 103 13.03 0.60 21.06
N GLU A 104 14.18 0.71 21.73
CA GLU A 104 15.48 0.24 21.24
C GLU A 104 16.07 -0.75 22.25
N GLY A 105 16.60 -1.86 21.75
CA GLY A 105 17.19 -2.89 22.61
C GLY A 105 17.97 -3.93 21.83
N ARG A 106 18.52 -4.92 22.56
CA ARG A 106 19.24 -6.06 21.99
C ARG A 106 18.60 -7.34 22.46
N VAL A 107 18.58 -8.33 21.59
CA VAL A 107 18.16 -9.70 21.89
C VAL A 107 19.25 -10.66 21.43
N THR A 108 19.55 -11.66 22.25
CA THR A 108 20.42 -12.79 21.89
C THR A 108 19.52 -14.00 21.71
N LEU A 109 19.57 -14.59 20.53
CA LEU A 109 18.76 -15.76 20.16
C LEU A 109 19.64 -17.00 20.14
#